data_b74d79071b6566302fb38d0aa84201be
#
_entry.id   b74d79071b6566302fb38d0aa84201be
#
_cell.length_a   1.000
_cell.length_b   1.000
_cell.length_c   1.000
_cell.angle_alpha   90.00
_cell.angle_beta   90.00
_cell.angle_gamma   90.00
#
_symmetry.space_group_name_H-M   'P 1'
#
loop_
_entity.id
_entity.type
_entity.pdbx_description
1 polymer ?
#
loop_
_entity_poly.entity_id
_entity_poly.type
_entity_poly.pdbx_seq_one_letter_code
_entity_poly.pdbx_strand_id
1 'polypeptide(L)'
;TQGVSSAASDVYKRQLKKYCESLNLIFLSSACDIEAIDELDELEIAALKVPSCELSDLGLIRHMAQTGRPLILSTGLADWMDIQRAIDTCRDVGNRNLVLLQCTSLYPAPPHLSNLEAIKVMRDAFGVLTGYSDHTEGNHVCLASVALGACVIEKHLTLDRKLVGPDHPFSMEPTQFKEMMLRLRDVEAALGDGTKTGPRSEEREVFEQGRRSLHAKIRIPKGAVIKREMITAKRPGLGIPPYLLDLIIGRVARSDIE
;
A
#
# COMPACT_ATOMS: atom_id res chain seq x y z
N THR A 1 -18.90 -30.84 -13.52
CA THR A 1 -19.36 -30.01 -12.42
C THR A 1 -20.85 -29.83 -12.54
N GLN A 2 -21.62 -30.55 -11.72
CA GLN A 2 -23.06 -30.36 -11.63
C GLN A 2 -23.30 -28.97 -11.05
N GLY A 3 -24.02 -28.13 -11.81
CA GLY A 3 -24.46 -26.85 -11.33
C GLY A 3 -25.32 -27.02 -10.08
N VAL A 4 -24.90 -26.45 -8.98
CA VAL A 4 -25.79 -26.20 -7.85
C VAL A 4 -26.90 -25.33 -8.39
N SER A 5 -28.18 -25.65 -8.12
CA SER A 5 -29.30 -24.84 -8.61
C SER A 5 -29.12 -23.39 -8.15
N SER A 6 -29.37 -22.41 -9.00
CA SER A 6 -29.21 -20.96 -8.72
C SER A 6 -29.85 -20.57 -7.39
N ALA A 7 -31.04 -21.06 -7.08
CA ALA A 7 -31.74 -20.81 -5.82
C ALA A 7 -30.99 -21.28 -4.57
N ALA A 8 -30.26 -22.40 -4.60
CA ALA A 8 -29.46 -22.88 -3.47
C ALA A 8 -28.20 -22.01 -3.29
N SER A 9 -27.60 -21.57 -4.38
CA SER A 9 -26.46 -20.64 -4.39
C SER A 9 -26.83 -19.30 -3.76
N ASP A 10 -27.97 -18.74 -4.10
CA ASP A 10 -28.47 -17.45 -3.61
C ASP A 10 -28.76 -17.48 -2.10
N VAL A 11 -29.45 -18.52 -1.60
CA VAL A 11 -29.68 -18.69 -0.15
C VAL A 11 -28.37 -18.74 0.62
N TYR A 12 -27.38 -19.45 0.09
CA TYR A 12 -26.07 -19.56 0.73
C TYR A 12 -25.31 -18.22 0.74
N LYS A 13 -25.31 -17.49 -0.36
CA LYS A 13 -24.68 -16.16 -0.44
C LYS A 13 -25.32 -15.16 0.56
N ARG A 14 -26.67 -15.17 0.70
CA ARG A 14 -27.39 -14.35 1.68
C ARG A 14 -27.02 -14.71 3.12
N GLN A 15 -26.85 -15.98 3.43
CA GLN A 15 -26.41 -16.42 4.76
C GLN A 15 -24.98 -15.96 5.04
N LEU A 16 -24.06 -16.10 4.10
CA LEU A 16 -22.68 -15.64 4.25
C LEU A 16 -22.60 -14.14 4.42
N LYS A 17 -23.35 -13.36 3.62
CA LYS A 17 -23.40 -11.88 3.76
C LYS A 17 -23.84 -11.51 5.17
N LYS A 18 -24.95 -12.03 5.67
CA LYS A 18 -25.46 -11.76 7.01
C LYS A 18 -24.45 -12.15 8.11
N TYR A 19 -23.74 -13.26 7.92
CA TYR A 19 -22.73 -13.68 8.87
C TYR A 19 -21.52 -12.74 8.86
N CYS A 20 -21.03 -12.34 7.69
CA CYS A 20 -19.97 -11.33 7.57
C CYS A 20 -20.36 -10.01 8.24
N GLU A 21 -21.57 -9.52 7.99
CA GLU A 21 -22.10 -8.29 8.59
C GLU A 21 -22.16 -8.39 10.12
N SER A 22 -22.54 -9.55 10.67
CA SER A 22 -22.54 -9.78 12.12
C SER A 22 -21.16 -9.70 12.76
N LEU A 23 -20.10 -9.88 11.94
CA LEU A 23 -18.69 -9.78 12.34
C LEU A 23 -18.03 -8.43 11.94
N ASN A 24 -18.82 -7.46 11.47
CA ASN A 24 -18.32 -6.21 10.87
C ASN A 24 -17.37 -6.43 9.71
N LEU A 25 -17.58 -7.46 8.89
CA LEU A 25 -16.86 -7.74 7.68
C LEU A 25 -17.73 -7.42 6.47
N ILE A 26 -17.11 -6.92 5.41
CA ILE A 26 -17.77 -6.71 4.11
C ILE A 26 -17.71 -8.02 3.33
N PHE A 27 -18.89 -8.51 2.91
CA PHE A 27 -18.97 -9.65 2.02
C PHE A 27 -18.78 -9.20 0.58
N LEU A 28 -17.84 -9.83 -0.15
CA LEU A 28 -17.63 -9.67 -1.58
C LEU A 28 -17.62 -11.04 -2.25
N SER A 29 -17.97 -11.08 -3.53
CA SER A 29 -17.88 -12.28 -4.35
C SER A 29 -17.53 -11.93 -5.79
N SER A 30 -16.87 -12.86 -6.49
CA SER A 30 -16.68 -12.76 -7.93
C SER A 30 -17.91 -13.33 -8.65
N ALA A 31 -18.22 -12.76 -9.82
CA ALA A 31 -19.21 -13.30 -10.76
C ALA A 31 -18.55 -13.53 -12.11
N CYS A 32 -18.88 -14.65 -12.75
CA CYS A 32 -18.35 -15.06 -14.04
C CYS A 32 -19.43 -15.20 -15.13
N ASP A 33 -20.67 -14.85 -14.80
CA ASP A 33 -21.81 -14.82 -15.71
C ASP A 33 -22.81 -13.73 -15.29
N ILE A 34 -23.76 -13.43 -16.18
CA ILE A 34 -24.74 -12.36 -15.99
C ILE A 34 -25.67 -12.65 -14.82
N GLU A 35 -26.14 -13.90 -14.71
CA GLU A 35 -27.05 -14.32 -13.65
C GLU A 35 -26.42 -14.15 -12.27
N ALA A 36 -25.13 -14.50 -12.12
CA ALA A 36 -24.40 -14.31 -10.87
C ALA A 36 -24.18 -12.82 -10.55
N ILE A 37 -24.03 -11.96 -11.55
CA ILE A 37 -23.93 -10.50 -11.35
C ILE A 37 -25.26 -9.98 -10.81
N ASP A 38 -26.38 -10.35 -11.43
CA ASP A 38 -27.70 -9.89 -11.03
C ASP A 38 -28.05 -10.36 -9.61
N GLU A 39 -27.72 -11.62 -9.25
CA GLU A 39 -27.87 -12.13 -7.88
C GLU A 39 -27.05 -11.32 -6.87
N LEU A 40 -25.81 -10.97 -7.21
CA LEU A 40 -24.95 -10.19 -6.33
C LEU A 40 -25.40 -8.74 -6.21
N ASP A 41 -25.96 -8.16 -7.27
CA ASP A 41 -26.54 -6.83 -7.23
C ASP A 41 -27.81 -6.79 -6.38
N GLU A 42 -28.72 -7.77 -6.52
CA GLU A 42 -29.88 -7.93 -5.63
C GLU A 42 -29.49 -8.13 -4.15
N LEU A 43 -28.33 -8.73 -3.89
CA LEU A 43 -27.77 -8.85 -2.54
C LEU A 43 -27.21 -7.54 -1.99
N GLU A 44 -27.15 -6.49 -2.77
CA GLU A 44 -26.59 -5.18 -2.39
C GLU A 44 -25.17 -5.33 -1.83
N ILE A 45 -24.29 -6.08 -2.53
CA ILE A 45 -22.88 -6.18 -2.12
C ILE A 45 -22.14 -4.85 -2.32
N ALA A 46 -21.10 -4.61 -1.52
CA ALA A 46 -20.38 -3.34 -1.52
C ALA A 46 -19.58 -3.07 -2.81
N ALA A 47 -19.11 -4.11 -3.49
CA ALA A 47 -18.37 -4.01 -4.74
C ALA A 47 -18.44 -5.35 -5.49
N LEU A 48 -18.25 -5.32 -6.81
CA LEU A 48 -18.13 -6.50 -7.66
C LEU A 48 -16.66 -6.79 -7.97
N LYS A 49 -16.26 -8.06 -7.90
CA LYS A 49 -14.90 -8.51 -8.22
C LYS A 49 -14.85 -9.14 -9.60
N VAL A 50 -13.97 -8.63 -10.45
CA VAL A 50 -13.64 -9.21 -11.78
C VAL A 50 -12.35 -10.01 -11.65
N PRO A 51 -12.38 -11.34 -11.81
CA PRO A 51 -11.18 -12.16 -11.86
C PRO A 51 -10.32 -11.83 -13.09
N SER A 52 -9.02 -12.15 -13.03
CA SER A 52 -8.11 -11.87 -14.14
C SER A 52 -8.53 -12.52 -15.47
N CYS A 53 -9.07 -13.72 -15.41
CA CYS A 53 -9.52 -14.45 -16.61
C CYS A 53 -10.72 -13.81 -17.31
N GLU A 54 -11.52 -13.02 -16.58
CA GLU A 54 -12.71 -12.35 -17.11
C GLU A 54 -12.44 -10.91 -17.60
N LEU A 55 -11.22 -10.39 -17.41
CA LEU A 55 -10.91 -8.99 -17.75
C LEU A 55 -11.10 -8.67 -19.25
N SER A 56 -10.95 -9.66 -20.11
CA SER A 56 -11.15 -9.52 -21.57
C SER A 56 -12.60 -9.63 -22.02
N ASP A 57 -13.52 -10.08 -21.14
CA ASP A 57 -14.95 -10.13 -21.46
C ASP A 57 -15.60 -8.76 -21.20
N LEU A 58 -15.54 -7.91 -22.22
CA LEU A 58 -16.08 -6.55 -22.15
C LEU A 58 -17.62 -6.53 -22.03
N GLY A 59 -18.31 -7.58 -22.46
CA GLY A 59 -19.75 -7.73 -22.27
C GLY A 59 -20.11 -7.90 -20.80
N LEU A 60 -19.43 -8.81 -20.13
CA LEU A 60 -19.55 -9.06 -18.69
C LEU A 60 -19.18 -7.82 -17.87
N ILE A 61 -18.04 -7.16 -18.19
CA ILE A 61 -17.61 -5.95 -17.53
C ILE A 61 -18.62 -4.80 -17.69
N ARG A 62 -19.20 -4.65 -18.88
CA ARG A 62 -20.24 -3.64 -19.13
C ARG A 62 -21.45 -3.88 -18.25
N HIS A 63 -21.91 -5.13 -18.16
CA HIS A 63 -23.06 -5.50 -17.32
C HIS A 63 -22.78 -5.21 -15.84
N MET A 64 -21.61 -5.62 -15.32
CA MET A 64 -21.18 -5.27 -13.96
C MET A 64 -21.13 -3.76 -13.73
N ALA A 65 -20.57 -3.00 -14.68
CA ALA A 65 -20.45 -1.57 -14.56
C ALA A 65 -21.80 -0.82 -14.54
N GLN A 66 -22.80 -1.37 -15.24
CA GLN A 66 -24.18 -0.82 -15.28
C GLN A 66 -24.91 -0.92 -13.94
N THR A 67 -24.50 -1.81 -13.02
CA THR A 67 -25.04 -1.85 -11.65
C THR A 67 -24.71 -0.57 -10.85
N GLY A 68 -23.71 0.21 -11.29
CA GLY A 68 -23.23 1.40 -10.57
C GLY A 68 -22.35 1.09 -9.35
N ARG A 69 -22.16 -0.18 -9.00
CA ARG A 69 -21.29 -0.58 -7.88
C ARG A 69 -19.81 -0.38 -8.21
N PRO A 70 -18.95 -0.15 -7.21
CA PRO A 70 -17.51 -0.16 -7.41
C PRO A 70 -17.05 -1.51 -7.98
N LEU A 71 -16.08 -1.47 -8.92
CA LEU A 71 -15.49 -2.67 -9.51
C LEU A 71 -14.03 -2.82 -9.08
N ILE A 72 -13.67 -4.03 -8.66
CA ILE A 72 -12.30 -4.44 -8.35
C ILE A 72 -11.85 -5.39 -9.46
N LEU A 73 -10.93 -4.93 -10.32
CA LEU A 73 -10.51 -5.63 -11.53
C LEU A 73 -9.08 -6.17 -11.34
N SER A 74 -8.92 -7.49 -11.33
CA SER A 74 -7.60 -8.12 -11.35
C SER A 74 -7.03 -8.14 -12.77
N THR A 75 -5.73 -7.82 -12.92
CA THR A 75 -5.07 -7.61 -14.21
C THR A 75 -4.07 -8.70 -14.56
N GLY A 76 -4.12 -9.84 -13.91
CA GLY A 76 -3.32 -11.00 -14.30
C GLY A 76 -3.68 -11.46 -15.72
N LEU A 77 -2.68 -11.96 -16.48
CA LEU A 77 -2.82 -12.37 -17.88
C LEU A 77 -3.12 -11.23 -18.87
N ALA A 78 -3.36 -10.00 -18.43
CA ALA A 78 -3.75 -8.88 -19.25
C ALA A 78 -2.56 -8.04 -19.69
N ASP A 79 -2.64 -7.50 -20.89
CA ASP A 79 -1.76 -6.42 -21.34
C ASP A 79 -2.39 -5.03 -21.10
N TRP A 80 -1.65 -3.97 -21.46
CA TRP A 80 -2.11 -2.59 -21.31
C TRP A 80 -3.40 -2.29 -22.06
N MET A 81 -3.57 -2.89 -23.23
CA MET A 81 -4.75 -2.66 -24.08
C MET A 81 -5.98 -3.35 -23.51
N ASP A 82 -5.83 -4.51 -22.88
CA ASP A 82 -6.92 -5.20 -22.22
C ASP A 82 -7.42 -4.38 -21.02
N ILE A 83 -6.48 -3.86 -20.21
CA ILE A 83 -6.80 -3.00 -19.06
C ILE A 83 -7.50 -1.72 -19.54
N GLN A 84 -6.96 -1.06 -20.57
CA GLN A 84 -7.56 0.16 -21.13
C GLN A 84 -8.98 -0.08 -21.61
N ARG A 85 -9.23 -1.16 -22.38
CA ARG A 85 -10.56 -1.51 -22.89
C ARG A 85 -11.55 -1.78 -21.75
N ALA A 86 -11.12 -2.49 -20.70
CA ALA A 86 -11.95 -2.75 -19.54
C ALA A 86 -12.35 -1.45 -18.82
N ILE A 87 -11.40 -0.54 -18.60
CA ILE A 87 -11.63 0.77 -17.98
C ILE A 87 -12.58 1.63 -18.84
N ASP A 88 -12.33 1.71 -20.14
CA ASP A 88 -13.15 2.50 -21.06
C ASP A 88 -14.58 1.94 -21.11
N THR A 89 -14.74 0.63 -21.12
CA THR A 89 -16.05 -0.03 -21.04
C THR A 89 -16.83 0.39 -19.78
N CYS A 90 -16.17 0.46 -18.64
CA CYS A 90 -16.80 0.93 -17.40
C CYS A 90 -17.15 2.44 -17.49
N ARG A 91 -16.24 3.25 -18.01
CA ARG A 91 -16.42 4.71 -18.15
C ARG A 91 -17.53 5.07 -19.13
N ASP A 92 -17.68 4.31 -20.20
CA ASP A 92 -18.73 4.50 -21.24
C ASP A 92 -20.14 4.40 -20.65
N VAL A 93 -20.34 3.58 -19.62
CA VAL A 93 -21.63 3.46 -18.91
C VAL A 93 -21.71 4.35 -17.65
N GLY A 94 -20.73 5.25 -17.46
CA GLY A 94 -20.71 6.22 -16.36
C GLY A 94 -20.07 5.74 -15.06
N ASN A 95 -19.62 4.48 -14.98
CA ASN A 95 -18.98 3.95 -13.76
C ASN A 95 -17.49 4.31 -13.72
N ARG A 96 -17.11 5.09 -12.70
CA ARG A 96 -15.75 5.55 -12.47
C ARG A 96 -15.13 5.01 -11.17
N ASN A 97 -15.89 4.22 -10.41
CA ASN A 97 -15.49 3.66 -9.13
C ASN A 97 -14.72 2.35 -9.36
N LEU A 98 -13.45 2.48 -9.76
CA LEU A 98 -12.63 1.36 -10.20
C LEU A 98 -11.39 1.21 -9.32
N VAL A 99 -11.04 -0.04 -9.02
CA VAL A 99 -9.76 -0.43 -8.42
C VAL A 99 -9.11 -1.47 -9.32
N LEU A 100 -7.87 -1.25 -9.73
CA LEU A 100 -7.08 -2.24 -10.46
C LEU A 100 -6.16 -2.99 -9.50
N LEU A 101 -6.15 -4.31 -9.55
CA LEU A 101 -5.21 -5.12 -8.80
C LEU A 101 -4.12 -5.64 -9.71
N GLN A 102 -2.86 -5.23 -9.48
CA GLN A 102 -1.72 -5.95 -10.03
C GLN A 102 -1.79 -7.41 -9.56
N CYS A 103 -1.59 -8.34 -10.48
CA CYS A 103 -1.74 -9.75 -10.21
C CYS A 103 -0.82 -10.58 -11.10
N THR A 104 -0.31 -11.69 -10.58
CA THR A 104 0.37 -12.74 -11.34
C THR A 104 -0.41 -14.03 -11.19
N SER A 105 -1.00 -14.52 -12.28
CA SER A 105 -1.89 -15.70 -12.27
C SER A 105 -1.09 -17.01 -12.31
N LEU A 106 -0.22 -17.20 -11.30
CA LEU A 106 0.48 -18.45 -10.99
C LEU A 106 0.20 -18.81 -9.53
N TYR A 107 0.04 -20.09 -9.23
CA TYR A 107 -0.42 -20.59 -7.94
C TYR A 107 0.46 -21.73 -7.41
N PRO A 108 1.50 -21.45 -6.55
CA PRO A 108 1.94 -20.15 -6.08
C PRO A 108 2.72 -19.37 -7.13
N ALA A 109 2.74 -18.03 -6.99
CA ALA A 109 3.54 -17.16 -7.83
C ALA A 109 4.96 -16.98 -7.24
N PRO A 110 6.03 -17.13 -8.04
CA PRO A 110 7.36 -16.76 -7.60
C PRO A 110 7.46 -15.23 -7.37
N PRO A 111 8.07 -14.73 -6.27
CA PRO A 111 8.11 -13.31 -5.96
C PRO A 111 8.71 -12.41 -7.06
N HIS A 112 9.70 -12.90 -7.82
CA HIS A 112 10.32 -12.15 -8.90
C HIS A 112 9.39 -11.86 -10.10
N LEU A 113 8.22 -12.52 -10.17
CA LEU A 113 7.20 -12.28 -11.19
C LEU A 113 6.08 -11.35 -10.71
N SER A 114 6.11 -10.88 -9.47
CA SER A 114 5.04 -10.03 -8.89
C SER A 114 4.93 -8.66 -9.56
N ASN A 115 6.02 -8.14 -10.13
CA ASN A 115 6.05 -6.87 -10.86
C ASN A 115 5.33 -5.71 -10.13
N LEU A 116 5.66 -5.50 -8.87
CA LEU A 116 4.95 -4.53 -8.00
C LEU A 116 5.04 -3.08 -8.49
N GLU A 117 6.07 -2.71 -9.28
CA GLU A 117 6.16 -1.37 -9.88
C GLU A 117 4.96 -1.06 -10.79
N ALA A 118 4.32 -2.08 -11.37
CA ALA A 118 3.11 -1.90 -12.18
C ALA A 118 1.96 -1.24 -11.39
N ILE A 119 1.92 -1.35 -10.06
CA ILE A 119 0.93 -0.70 -9.20
C ILE A 119 0.96 0.82 -9.39
N LYS A 120 2.16 1.42 -9.35
CA LYS A 120 2.33 2.86 -9.56
C LYS A 120 2.04 3.25 -11.01
N VAL A 121 2.56 2.47 -11.95
CA VAL A 121 2.41 2.75 -13.38
C VAL A 121 0.94 2.70 -13.79
N MET A 122 0.17 1.71 -13.33
CA MET A 122 -1.28 1.65 -13.58
C MET A 122 -2.04 2.82 -12.95
N ARG A 123 -1.71 3.17 -11.69
CA ARG A 123 -2.33 4.32 -11.03
C ARG A 123 -2.12 5.60 -11.82
N ASP A 124 -0.89 5.84 -12.23
CA ASP A 124 -0.49 7.08 -12.89
C ASP A 124 -1.03 7.15 -14.34
N ALA A 125 -1.09 6.00 -15.05
CA ALA A 125 -1.60 5.92 -16.40
C ALA A 125 -3.14 6.03 -16.49
N PHE A 126 -3.86 5.36 -15.60
CA PHE A 126 -5.31 5.25 -15.69
C PHE A 126 -6.07 6.18 -14.73
N GLY A 127 -5.38 6.78 -13.74
CA GLY A 127 -5.99 7.69 -12.77
C GLY A 127 -7.04 7.01 -11.88
N VAL A 128 -6.82 5.73 -11.53
CA VAL A 128 -7.70 4.93 -10.67
C VAL A 128 -6.95 4.43 -9.44
N LEU A 129 -7.68 3.99 -8.43
CA LEU A 129 -7.07 3.30 -7.29
C LEU A 129 -6.43 1.99 -7.73
N THR A 130 -5.32 1.64 -7.08
CA THR A 130 -4.60 0.40 -7.39
C THR A 130 -4.33 -0.42 -6.14
N GLY A 131 -4.25 -1.73 -6.31
CA GLY A 131 -3.97 -2.69 -5.26
C GLY A 131 -3.14 -3.86 -5.78
N TYR A 132 -3.10 -4.92 -4.99
CA TYR A 132 -2.34 -6.12 -5.32
C TYR A 132 -3.12 -7.38 -4.95
N SER A 133 -3.29 -8.30 -5.92
CA SER A 133 -3.80 -9.65 -5.72
C SER A 133 -2.62 -10.61 -5.66
N ASP A 134 -2.38 -11.15 -4.48
CA ASP A 134 -1.15 -11.87 -4.13
C ASP A 134 -1.34 -13.39 -4.11
N HIS A 135 -0.58 -14.07 -4.97
CA HIS A 135 -0.48 -15.52 -5.01
C HIS A 135 0.89 -16.04 -4.55
N THR A 136 1.76 -15.17 -4.01
CA THR A 136 3.06 -15.59 -3.46
C THR A 136 2.88 -16.27 -2.10
N GLU A 137 3.86 -17.04 -1.67
CA GLU A 137 3.88 -17.54 -0.31
C GLU A 137 4.35 -16.45 0.68
N GLY A 138 3.81 -16.47 1.91
CA GLY A 138 4.15 -15.49 2.95
C GLY A 138 3.48 -14.13 2.75
N ASN A 139 4.00 -13.09 3.42
CA ASN A 139 3.40 -11.76 3.50
C ASN A 139 4.29 -10.61 2.98
N HIS A 140 5.55 -10.88 2.67
CA HIS A 140 6.54 -9.84 2.35
C HIS A 140 6.21 -9.07 1.07
N VAL A 141 5.61 -9.73 0.07
CA VAL A 141 5.21 -9.08 -1.19
C VAL A 141 3.99 -8.17 -0.97
N CYS A 142 3.02 -8.60 -0.14
CA CYS A 142 1.91 -7.74 0.29
C CYS A 142 2.41 -6.47 1.00
N LEU A 143 3.37 -6.60 1.94
CA LEU A 143 3.95 -5.46 2.65
C LEU A 143 4.65 -4.47 1.69
N ALA A 144 5.42 -5.01 0.74
CA ALA A 144 6.08 -4.22 -0.28
C ALA A 144 5.08 -3.49 -1.20
N SER A 145 3.97 -4.13 -1.56
CA SER A 145 2.96 -3.53 -2.43
C SER A 145 2.27 -2.32 -1.78
N VAL A 146 2.02 -2.36 -0.46
CA VAL A 146 1.48 -1.21 0.29
C VAL A 146 2.47 -0.05 0.28
N ALA A 147 3.77 -0.31 0.44
CA ALA A 147 4.80 0.73 0.32
C ALA A 147 4.86 1.38 -1.07
N LEU A 148 4.39 0.69 -2.11
CA LEU A 148 4.26 1.19 -3.48
C LEU A 148 2.90 1.84 -3.78
N GLY A 149 2.00 1.88 -2.80
CA GLY A 149 0.72 2.57 -2.89
C GLY A 149 -0.49 1.68 -3.16
N ALA A 150 -0.36 0.36 -2.97
CA ALA A 150 -1.52 -0.53 -3.01
C ALA A 150 -2.50 -0.17 -1.88
N CYS A 151 -3.76 0.15 -2.22
CA CYS A 151 -4.82 0.46 -1.26
C CYS A 151 -5.74 -0.74 -0.98
N VAL A 152 -5.64 -1.81 -1.76
CA VAL A 152 -6.35 -3.08 -1.60
C VAL A 152 -5.36 -4.22 -1.72
N ILE A 153 -5.43 -5.17 -0.79
CA ILE A 153 -4.68 -6.42 -0.83
C ILE A 153 -5.68 -7.57 -0.88
N GLU A 154 -5.53 -8.45 -1.87
CA GLU A 154 -6.26 -9.69 -2.00
C GLU A 154 -5.31 -10.85 -1.75
N LYS A 155 -5.71 -11.80 -0.91
CA LYS A 155 -4.85 -12.93 -0.50
C LYS A 155 -5.70 -14.17 -0.22
N HIS A 156 -5.24 -15.33 -0.71
CA HIS A 156 -5.85 -16.62 -0.39
C HIS A 156 -5.71 -16.95 1.09
N LEU A 157 -6.82 -17.36 1.71
CA LEU A 157 -6.91 -17.75 3.12
C LEU A 157 -7.42 -19.19 3.24
N THR A 158 -6.83 -19.96 4.12
CA THR A 158 -7.30 -21.32 4.48
C THR A 158 -7.24 -21.53 5.98
N LEU A 159 -8.06 -22.44 6.49
CA LEU A 159 -7.96 -22.87 7.88
C LEU A 159 -6.78 -23.83 8.13
N ASP A 160 -6.43 -24.65 7.14
CA ASP A 160 -5.29 -25.57 7.19
C ASP A 160 -4.81 -25.83 5.75
N ARG A 161 -3.53 -25.66 5.49
CA ARG A 161 -2.88 -25.92 4.20
C ARG A 161 -2.92 -27.39 3.77
N LYS A 162 -3.19 -28.31 4.70
CA LYS A 162 -3.31 -29.76 4.43
C LYS A 162 -4.70 -30.17 3.94
N LEU A 163 -5.66 -29.27 3.91
CA LEU A 163 -7.00 -29.54 3.37
C LEU A 163 -6.90 -29.91 1.89
N VAL A 164 -7.86 -30.74 1.45
CA VAL A 164 -7.94 -31.17 0.05
C VAL A 164 -8.49 -30.04 -0.81
N GLY A 165 -7.71 -29.61 -1.79
CA GLY A 165 -8.09 -28.57 -2.74
C GLY A 165 -6.85 -27.89 -3.33
N PRO A 166 -6.97 -27.29 -4.52
CA PRO A 166 -5.82 -26.75 -5.26
C PRO A 166 -5.18 -25.54 -4.58
N ASP A 167 -5.97 -24.73 -3.85
CA ASP A 167 -5.52 -23.43 -3.32
C ASP A 167 -4.98 -23.51 -1.89
N HIS A 168 -5.32 -24.54 -1.11
CA HIS A 168 -4.92 -24.69 0.28
C HIS A 168 -3.39 -24.67 0.51
N PRO A 169 -2.56 -25.36 -0.31
CA PRO A 169 -1.13 -25.49 -0.04
C PRO A 169 -0.37 -24.17 0.02
N PHE A 170 -0.76 -23.16 -0.79
CA PHE A 170 -0.09 -21.85 -0.82
C PHE A 170 -0.87 -20.74 -0.08
N SER A 171 -2.10 -21.03 0.36
CA SER A 171 -2.93 -20.09 1.10
C SER A 171 -2.34 -19.73 2.47
N MET A 172 -2.71 -18.58 2.98
CA MET A 172 -2.31 -18.12 4.30
C MET A 172 -3.23 -18.66 5.38
N GLU A 173 -2.68 -19.15 6.49
CA GLU A 173 -3.45 -19.59 7.64
C GLU A 173 -3.82 -18.40 8.56
N PRO A 174 -4.85 -18.51 9.44
CA PRO A 174 -5.38 -17.38 10.22
C PRO A 174 -4.33 -16.65 11.06
N THR A 175 -3.40 -17.38 11.67
CA THR A 175 -2.31 -16.78 12.48
C THR A 175 -1.39 -15.93 11.62
N GLN A 176 -1.00 -16.43 10.46
CA GLN A 176 -0.16 -15.72 9.50
C GLN A 176 -0.88 -14.49 8.92
N PHE A 177 -2.19 -14.64 8.64
CA PHE A 177 -3.01 -13.54 8.15
C PHE A 177 -3.13 -12.41 9.18
N LYS A 178 -3.36 -12.76 10.46
CA LYS A 178 -3.37 -11.79 11.56
C LYS A 178 -2.03 -11.03 11.65
N GLU A 179 -0.92 -11.76 11.58
CA GLU A 179 0.42 -11.15 11.60
C GLU A 179 0.63 -10.22 10.40
N MET A 180 0.23 -10.64 9.21
CA MET A 180 0.27 -9.80 8.01
C MET A 180 -0.52 -8.51 8.22
N MET A 181 -1.74 -8.58 8.74
CA MET A 181 -2.57 -7.39 8.97
C MET A 181 -1.92 -6.40 9.94
N LEU A 182 -1.29 -6.88 11.02
CA LEU A 182 -0.55 -6.00 11.95
C LEU A 182 0.62 -5.31 11.24
N ARG A 183 1.43 -6.09 10.51
CA ARG A 183 2.57 -5.55 9.76
C ARG A 183 2.18 -4.59 8.65
N LEU A 184 1.03 -4.81 7.98
CA LEU A 184 0.50 -3.86 6.98
C LEU A 184 0.20 -2.50 7.63
N ARG A 185 -0.41 -2.49 8.82
CA ARG A 185 -0.68 -1.25 9.57
C ARG A 185 0.61 -0.55 10.01
N ASP A 186 1.63 -1.30 10.40
CA ASP A 186 2.96 -0.75 10.73
C ASP A 186 3.60 -0.11 9.49
N VAL A 187 3.51 -0.76 8.32
CA VAL A 187 4.02 -0.19 7.06
C VAL A 187 3.28 1.10 6.70
N GLU A 188 1.94 1.12 6.75
CA GLU A 188 1.14 2.33 6.50
C GLU A 188 1.58 3.48 7.41
N ALA A 189 1.72 3.22 8.71
CA ALA A 189 2.17 4.23 9.67
C ALA A 189 3.59 4.71 9.38
N ALA A 190 4.48 3.80 8.95
CA ALA A 190 5.88 4.11 8.65
C ALA A 190 6.07 4.94 7.37
N LEU A 191 5.13 4.90 6.43
CA LEU A 191 5.20 5.70 5.20
C LEU A 191 5.20 7.21 5.49
N GLY A 192 4.47 7.65 6.51
CA GLY A 192 4.39 9.06 6.89
C GLY A 192 3.84 9.94 5.76
N ASP A 193 4.14 11.23 5.86
CA ASP A 193 3.66 12.27 4.94
C ASP A 193 4.73 12.76 3.93
N GLY A 194 5.94 12.18 3.96
CA GLY A 194 7.07 12.59 3.13
C GLY A 194 7.73 13.90 3.55
N THR A 195 7.26 14.56 4.61
CA THR A 195 7.78 15.86 5.05
C THR A 195 9.09 15.70 5.83
N LYS A 196 10.12 16.50 5.49
CA LYS A 196 11.44 16.51 6.13
C LYS A 196 11.84 17.92 6.61
N THR A 197 11.04 18.51 7.50
CA THR A 197 11.22 19.89 7.99
C THR A 197 12.10 20.01 9.22
N GLY A 198 12.71 18.96 9.70
CA GLY A 198 13.56 18.93 10.89
C GLY A 198 13.29 17.72 11.77
N PRO A 199 13.80 17.72 13.02
CA PRO A 199 13.53 16.65 13.95
C PRO A 199 12.06 16.67 14.37
N ARG A 200 11.49 15.48 14.59
CA ARG A 200 10.18 15.34 15.22
C ARG A 200 10.29 15.73 16.70
N SER A 201 9.15 15.98 17.33
CA SER A 201 9.11 16.34 18.77
C SER A 201 9.83 15.31 19.65
N GLU A 202 9.67 14.03 19.32
CA GLU A 202 10.26 12.91 20.05
C GLU A 202 11.79 12.81 19.88
N GLU A 203 12.33 13.40 18.82
CA GLU A 203 13.77 13.42 18.53
C GLU A 203 14.48 14.66 19.14
N ARG A 204 13.76 15.58 19.78
CA ARG A 204 14.28 16.88 20.17
C ARG A 204 15.47 16.78 21.10
N GLU A 205 15.41 15.96 22.12
CA GLU A 205 16.51 15.74 23.06
C GLU A 205 17.75 15.19 22.35
N VAL A 206 17.57 14.17 21.50
CA VAL A 206 18.67 13.59 20.70
C VAL A 206 19.22 14.60 19.71
N PHE A 207 18.37 15.45 19.13
CA PHE A 207 18.78 16.51 18.23
C PHE A 207 19.67 17.52 18.93
N GLU A 208 19.30 18.01 20.12
CA GLU A 208 20.04 19.00 20.88
C GLU A 208 21.38 18.45 21.40
N GLN A 209 21.38 17.23 21.94
CA GLN A 209 22.59 16.60 22.50
C GLN A 209 23.46 15.93 21.42
N GLY A 210 22.89 15.39 20.37
CA GLY A 210 23.58 14.61 19.35
C GLY A 210 24.29 15.44 18.29
N ARG A 211 23.78 16.64 17.96
CA ARG A 211 24.39 17.51 16.96
C ARG A 211 25.65 18.18 17.51
N ARG A 212 26.45 18.73 16.60
CA ARG A 212 27.65 19.52 16.96
C ARG A 212 27.40 20.99 16.73
N SER A 213 28.02 21.81 17.54
CA SER A 213 28.18 23.24 17.35
C SER A 213 29.63 23.65 17.40
N LEU A 214 29.92 24.86 16.99
CA LEU A 214 31.25 25.46 17.11
C LEU A 214 31.52 25.88 18.56
N HIS A 215 32.67 25.49 19.07
CA HIS A 215 33.16 25.81 20.40
C HIS A 215 34.56 26.41 20.30
N ALA A 216 34.92 27.28 21.26
CA ALA A 216 36.29 27.68 21.43
C ALA A 216 37.13 26.47 21.86
N LYS A 217 38.28 26.29 21.26
CA LYS A 217 39.31 25.30 21.63
C LYS A 217 40.25 25.85 22.71
N ILE A 218 40.39 27.17 22.74
CA ILE A 218 41.17 27.95 23.68
C ILE A 218 40.36 29.20 24.04
N ARG A 219 40.64 29.82 25.15
CA ARG A 219 40.05 31.13 25.50
C ARG A 219 40.34 32.17 24.41
N ILE A 220 39.33 32.87 23.94
CA ILE A 220 39.42 33.96 22.94
C ILE A 220 39.02 35.26 23.63
N PRO A 221 39.98 36.17 23.90
CA PRO A 221 39.69 37.43 24.58
C PRO A 221 38.81 38.35 23.74
N LYS A 222 38.04 39.21 24.40
CA LYS A 222 37.34 40.32 23.75
C LYS A 222 38.30 41.14 22.90
N GLY A 223 37.92 41.45 21.68
CA GLY A 223 38.71 42.21 20.70
C GLY A 223 39.67 41.36 19.87
N ALA A 224 39.85 40.07 20.18
CA ALA A 224 40.69 39.19 19.39
C ALA A 224 40.02 38.78 18.06
N VAL A 225 40.80 38.64 16.99
CA VAL A 225 40.35 38.12 15.71
C VAL A 225 40.26 36.59 15.83
N ILE A 226 39.09 36.05 15.53
CA ILE A 226 38.82 34.59 15.59
C ILE A 226 39.54 33.91 14.42
N LYS A 227 40.42 32.97 14.74
CA LYS A 227 41.17 32.19 13.77
C LYS A 227 40.67 30.72 13.77
N ARG A 228 40.89 30.01 12.65
CA ARG A 228 40.40 28.62 12.46
C ARG A 228 40.94 27.66 13.55
N GLU A 229 42.20 27.79 13.93
CA GLU A 229 42.84 26.97 14.95
C GLU A 229 42.27 27.13 16.37
N MET A 230 41.55 28.25 16.62
CA MET A 230 40.89 28.55 17.89
C MET A 230 39.52 27.87 18.05
N ILE A 231 38.98 27.30 16.96
CA ILE A 231 37.61 26.77 16.92
C ILE A 231 37.66 25.26 16.71
N THR A 232 36.72 24.56 17.33
CA THR A 232 36.47 23.12 17.14
C THR A 232 34.97 22.86 17.11
N ALA A 233 34.58 21.73 16.54
CA ALA A 233 33.19 21.28 16.52
C ALA A 233 32.98 20.14 17.54
N LYS A 234 32.15 20.40 18.55
CA LYS A 234 31.82 19.45 19.63
C LYS A 234 30.31 19.32 19.80
N ARG A 235 29.86 18.31 20.52
CA ARG A 235 28.51 18.21 21.10
C ARG A 235 28.49 19.00 22.42
N PRO A 236 27.35 19.57 22.82
CA PRO A 236 26.02 19.56 22.18
C PRO A 236 25.89 20.56 21.02
N GLY A 237 24.79 20.46 20.26
CA GLY A 237 24.51 21.27 19.08
C GLY A 237 23.74 22.55 19.35
N LEU A 238 23.88 23.16 20.52
CA LEU A 238 23.11 24.32 20.97
C LEU A 238 23.63 25.67 20.44
N GLY A 239 24.84 25.69 19.86
CA GLY A 239 25.48 26.91 19.37
C GLY A 239 25.46 27.02 17.83
N ILE A 240 26.43 27.73 17.28
CA ILE A 240 26.58 27.95 15.84
C ILE A 240 26.88 26.64 15.14
N PRO A 241 26.12 26.25 14.08
CA PRO A 241 26.39 25.03 13.35
C PRO A 241 27.78 25.01 12.70
N PRO A 242 28.46 23.85 12.63
CA PRO A 242 29.82 23.74 12.08
C PRO A 242 29.96 24.19 10.63
N TYR A 243 28.94 24.11 9.81
CA TYR A 243 28.95 24.55 8.40
C TYR A 243 29.06 26.08 8.26
N LEU A 244 28.84 26.84 9.34
CA LEU A 244 28.99 28.29 9.37
C LEU A 244 30.40 28.75 9.87
N LEU A 245 31.37 27.82 10.00
CA LEU A 245 32.71 28.13 10.48
C LEU A 245 33.35 29.27 9.69
N ASP A 246 33.27 29.25 8.38
CA ASP A 246 33.92 30.26 7.53
C ASP A 246 33.30 31.66 7.68
N LEU A 247 32.06 31.76 8.18
CA LEU A 247 31.42 33.05 8.48
C LEU A 247 31.95 33.71 9.77
N ILE A 248 32.54 32.94 10.66
CA ILE A 248 33.08 33.48 11.94
C ILE A 248 34.59 33.68 11.92
N ILE A 249 35.32 33.00 11.02
CA ILE A 249 36.76 33.24 10.86
C ILE A 249 37.01 34.67 10.38
N GLY A 250 37.97 35.34 11.01
CA GLY A 250 38.30 36.75 10.73
C GLY A 250 37.39 37.78 11.45
N ARG A 251 36.31 37.31 12.14
CA ARG A 251 35.49 38.19 12.96
C ARG A 251 36.18 38.52 14.27
N VAL A 252 35.82 39.67 14.89
CA VAL A 252 36.35 40.11 16.19
C VAL A 252 35.39 39.66 17.29
N ALA A 253 35.93 39.03 18.34
CA ALA A 253 35.18 38.61 19.52
C ALA A 253 34.63 39.86 20.25
N ARG A 254 33.33 39.93 20.51
CA ARG A 254 32.64 41.02 21.20
C ARG A 254 32.69 40.90 22.72
N SER A 255 32.93 39.71 23.23
CA SER A 255 33.13 39.37 24.64
C SER A 255 34.19 38.26 24.73
N ASP A 256 34.66 37.98 25.93
CA ASP A 256 35.50 36.81 26.18
C ASP A 256 34.67 35.55 25.83
N ILE A 257 35.30 34.58 25.16
CA ILE A 257 34.74 33.26 24.82
C ILE A 257 35.63 32.22 25.48
N GLU A 258 35.04 31.43 26.39
CA GLU A 258 35.73 30.37 27.13
C GLU A 258 35.79 29.03 26.35
#